data_66b0ec0633c7aef65d250c194241e6fb
#
_entry.id   66b0ec0633c7aef65d250c194241e6fb
#
_cell.length_a   1.000
_cell.length_b   1.000
_cell.length_c   1.000
_cell.angle_alpha   90.00
_cell.angle_beta   90.00
_cell.angle_gamma   90.00
#
_symmetry.space_group_name_H-M   'P 1'
#
loop_
_entity.id
_entity.type
_entity.pdbx_description
1 polymer ?
#
loop_
_entity_poly.entity_id
_entity_poly.type
_entity_poly.pdbx_seq_one_letter_code
_entity_poly.pdbx_strand_id
1 'polypeptide(L)'
;MKIYVPSGVTLEKRALGQRTDICKLKGRIQVAKYVLALDQGTTSSRAIVFDKKGNIIAKAQKEFDQIYPAAGWVEHDPMEILFSQFQALTSVFSSSGVKPEDIAAIGITNQRETTIMWDRETGKPVYNAIVWQCRRTAELCEQIKADGMEEYIKDKTGLVIDAYCSGTKIKWILDNVPGARALAEADQLLSVCLSFWL
;
A
#
# COMPACT_ATOMS: atom_id res chain seq x y z
N MET A 1 9.54 2.65 12.98
CA MET A 1 9.26 2.37 11.57
C MET A 1 10.51 1.74 10.98
N LYS A 2 10.52 0.42 10.76
CA LYS A 2 11.66 -0.29 10.16
C LYS A 2 11.43 -0.34 8.65
N ILE A 3 12.33 0.27 7.91
CA ILE A 3 12.36 0.21 6.44
C ILE A 3 12.94 -1.16 6.08
N TYR A 4 12.17 -1.99 5.36
CA TYR A 4 12.65 -3.25 4.82
C TYR A 4 13.43 -2.95 3.53
N VAL A 5 14.73 -3.25 3.51
CA VAL A 5 15.57 -3.24 2.30
C VAL A 5 15.70 -4.69 1.85
N PRO A 6 15.33 -5.05 0.61
CA PRO A 6 15.50 -6.42 0.13
C PRO A 6 16.97 -6.84 0.16
N SER A 7 17.24 -7.99 0.74
CA SER A 7 18.55 -8.64 0.78
C SER A 7 18.98 -9.10 -0.63
N GLY A 8 19.86 -8.35 -1.25
CA GLY A 8 20.40 -8.69 -2.58
C GLY A 8 21.59 -7.85 -3.01
N VAL A 9 22.08 -6.95 -2.16
CA VAL A 9 23.32 -6.20 -2.45
C VAL A 9 24.43 -6.74 -1.55
N THR A 10 25.26 -7.65 -2.08
CA THR A 10 26.47 -8.12 -1.45
C THR A 10 27.53 -7.01 -1.58
N LEU A 11 27.78 -6.29 -0.51
CA LEU A 11 28.97 -5.44 -0.40
C LEU A 11 30.17 -6.35 -0.14
N GLU A 12 30.93 -6.67 -1.18
CA GLU A 12 32.25 -7.27 -1.03
C GLU A 12 33.18 -6.31 -0.27
N LYS A 13 33.59 -6.72 0.92
CA LYS A 13 34.71 -6.12 1.64
C LYS A 13 36.00 -6.45 0.87
N ARG A 14 36.45 -5.57 0.00
CA ARG A 14 37.82 -5.62 -0.52
C ARG A 14 38.68 -4.52 0.08
N ALA A 15 39.61 -4.98 0.91
CA ALA A 15 40.97 -4.48 1.16
C ALA A 15 41.17 -2.97 1.37
N LEU A 16 41.40 -2.63 2.62
CA LEU A 16 42.26 -1.48 2.98
C LEU A 16 43.62 -1.59 2.30
N GLY A 17 43.97 -0.62 1.47
CA GLY A 17 45.32 -0.43 0.99
C GLY A 17 45.42 0.12 -0.41
N GLN A 18 44.96 1.36 -0.62
CA GLN A 18 45.56 2.32 -1.53
C GLN A 18 44.86 3.67 -1.37
N ARG A 19 45.60 4.67 -0.91
CA ARG A 19 45.20 6.08 -1.03
C ARG A 19 45.14 6.41 -2.53
N THR A 20 43.99 6.26 -3.11
CA THR A 20 43.70 6.76 -4.46
C THR A 20 42.84 8.01 -4.32
N ASP A 21 43.36 9.06 -4.93
CA ASP A 21 42.83 10.40 -5.09
C ASP A 21 41.28 10.52 -5.08
N ILE A 22 40.74 10.85 -3.93
CA ILE A 22 39.32 11.27 -3.74
C ILE A 22 39.08 12.65 -4.44
N CYS A 23 40.09 13.20 -5.12
CA CYS A 23 40.03 14.58 -5.62
C CYS A 23 39.58 14.74 -7.09
N LYS A 24 39.12 13.66 -7.77
CA LYS A 24 38.70 13.76 -9.19
C LYS A 24 37.27 13.29 -9.49
N LEU A 25 36.48 12.90 -8.52
CA LEU A 25 35.03 12.79 -8.70
C LEU A 25 34.34 14.12 -8.41
N LYS A 26 34.62 15.13 -9.23
CA LYS A 26 33.73 16.31 -9.39
C LYS A 26 32.51 15.93 -10.23
N GLY A 27 31.88 14.80 -9.96
CA GLY A 27 30.48 14.61 -10.23
C GLY A 27 29.74 15.44 -9.19
N ARG A 28 28.93 16.42 -9.61
CA ARG A 28 28.02 17.15 -8.73
C ARG A 28 27.33 16.13 -7.84
N ILE A 29 27.60 16.17 -6.53
CA ILE A 29 26.74 15.52 -5.55
C ILE A 29 25.40 16.24 -5.68
N GLN A 30 24.48 15.66 -6.42
CA GLN A 30 23.15 16.19 -6.58
C GLN A 30 22.45 15.98 -5.24
N VAL A 31 22.37 17.01 -4.44
CA VAL A 31 21.66 16.95 -3.15
C VAL A 31 20.18 16.87 -3.48
N ALA A 32 19.59 15.73 -3.25
CA ALA A 32 18.15 15.54 -3.37
C ALA A 32 17.41 16.64 -2.61
N LYS A 33 16.40 17.23 -3.25
CA LYS A 33 15.81 18.52 -2.81
C LYS A 33 14.37 18.41 -2.38
N TYR A 34 13.69 17.33 -2.79
CA TYR A 34 12.25 17.19 -2.67
C TYR A 34 11.86 15.91 -1.94
N VAL A 35 10.67 15.91 -1.40
CA VAL A 35 9.98 14.72 -0.86
C VAL A 35 8.74 14.48 -1.72
N LEU A 36 8.53 13.25 -2.12
CA LEU A 36 7.33 12.80 -2.80
C LEU A 36 6.40 12.15 -1.79
N ALA A 37 5.14 12.59 -1.74
CA ALA A 37 4.08 11.92 -0.99
C ALA A 37 3.12 11.24 -1.97
N LEU A 38 2.85 9.95 -1.73
CA LEU A 38 1.83 9.17 -2.41
C LEU A 38 0.67 8.96 -1.44
N ASP A 39 -0.50 9.48 -1.80
CA ASP A 39 -1.72 9.39 -0.99
C ASP A 39 -2.77 8.59 -1.77
N GLN A 40 -2.94 7.35 -1.36
CA GLN A 40 -3.94 6.46 -1.92
C GLN A 40 -5.22 6.58 -1.09
N GLY A 41 -6.08 7.52 -1.46
CA GLY A 41 -7.36 7.79 -0.78
C GLY A 41 -8.48 6.83 -1.21
N THR A 42 -9.66 7.00 -0.62
CA THR A 42 -10.82 6.12 -0.88
C THR A 42 -11.43 6.33 -2.27
N THR A 43 -11.34 7.54 -2.81
CA THR A 43 -11.96 7.88 -4.10
C THR A 43 -10.95 8.29 -5.17
N SER A 44 -9.69 8.45 -4.81
CA SER A 44 -8.65 8.92 -5.72
C SER A 44 -7.26 8.67 -5.19
N SER A 45 -6.31 8.52 -6.10
CA SER A 45 -4.88 8.48 -5.80
C SER A 45 -4.25 9.85 -6.05
N ARG A 46 -3.29 10.25 -5.21
CA ARG A 46 -2.59 11.52 -5.32
C ARG A 46 -1.08 11.32 -5.27
N ALA A 47 -0.37 12.22 -5.94
CA ALA A 47 1.06 12.40 -5.82
C ALA A 47 1.35 13.87 -5.58
N ILE A 48 2.17 14.17 -4.57
CA ILE A 48 2.48 15.55 -4.15
C ILE A 48 3.98 15.66 -3.96
N VAL A 49 4.59 16.66 -4.56
CA VAL A 49 6.01 16.98 -4.38
C VAL A 49 6.15 18.17 -3.46
N PHE A 50 6.95 18.03 -2.42
CA PHE A 50 7.26 19.06 -1.43
C PHE A 50 8.73 19.49 -1.53
N ASP A 51 9.00 20.78 -1.30
CA ASP A 51 10.36 21.28 -1.07
C ASP A 51 10.82 21.03 0.39
N LYS A 52 12.07 21.43 0.69
CA LYS A 52 12.65 21.30 2.05
C LYS A 52 11.95 22.13 3.12
N LYS A 53 11.14 23.13 2.72
CA LYS A 53 10.38 24.00 3.63
C LYS A 53 8.95 23.49 3.85
N GLY A 54 8.55 22.41 3.17
CA GLY A 54 7.19 21.86 3.21
C GLY A 54 6.22 22.56 2.25
N ASN A 55 6.69 23.39 1.34
CA ASN A 55 5.84 23.99 0.32
C ASN A 55 5.51 22.94 -0.75
N ILE A 56 4.26 22.92 -1.20
CA ILE A 56 3.83 22.11 -2.33
C ILE A 56 4.39 22.71 -3.63
N ILE A 57 5.21 21.95 -4.33
CA ILE A 57 5.77 22.32 -5.64
C ILE A 57 4.82 21.92 -6.76
N ALA A 58 4.25 20.71 -6.67
CA ALA A 58 3.25 20.20 -7.58
C ALA A 58 2.39 19.14 -6.91
N LYS A 59 1.15 18.99 -7.41
CA LYS A 59 0.25 17.90 -7.04
C LYS A 59 -0.49 17.40 -8.27
N ALA A 60 -0.76 16.11 -8.29
CA ALA A 60 -1.62 15.47 -9.27
C ALA A 60 -2.55 14.48 -8.57
N GLN A 61 -3.74 14.32 -9.12
CA GLN A 61 -4.78 13.43 -8.58
C GLN A 61 -5.46 12.71 -9.73
N LYS A 62 -5.81 11.44 -9.49
CA LYS A 62 -6.62 10.63 -10.40
C LYS A 62 -7.68 9.90 -9.60
N GLU A 63 -8.94 10.08 -9.97
CA GLU A 63 -10.08 9.35 -9.44
C GLU A 63 -10.15 7.94 -10.04
N PHE A 64 -10.81 7.02 -9.33
CA PHE A 64 -11.12 5.67 -9.77
C PHE A 64 -12.53 5.27 -9.35
N ASP A 65 -13.09 4.28 -10.02
CA ASP A 65 -14.48 3.89 -9.87
C ASP A 65 -14.75 3.21 -8.52
N GLN A 66 -15.95 3.46 -8.01
CA GLN A 66 -16.47 2.82 -6.82
C GLN A 66 -17.46 1.73 -7.26
N ILE A 67 -17.30 0.50 -6.78
CA ILE A 67 -18.12 -0.64 -7.14
C ILE A 67 -19.05 -0.98 -5.97
N TYR A 68 -20.35 -1.07 -6.24
CA TYR A 68 -21.40 -1.36 -5.25
C TYR A 68 -22.18 -2.61 -5.65
N PRO A 69 -21.65 -3.85 -5.41
CA PRO A 69 -22.27 -5.09 -5.88
C PRO A 69 -23.62 -5.40 -5.23
N ALA A 70 -23.82 -4.96 -3.98
CA ALA A 70 -25.04 -5.16 -3.21
C ALA A 70 -25.20 -4.04 -2.17
N ALA A 71 -26.37 -3.97 -1.53
CA ALA A 71 -26.61 -3.01 -0.45
C ALA A 71 -25.59 -3.14 0.67
N GLY A 72 -24.90 -2.04 1.01
CA GLY A 72 -23.86 -2.00 2.02
C GLY A 72 -22.52 -2.63 1.61
N TRP A 73 -22.37 -3.10 0.37
CA TRP A 73 -21.11 -3.60 -0.16
C TRP A 73 -20.38 -2.51 -0.94
N VAL A 74 -19.07 -2.39 -0.68
CA VAL A 74 -18.21 -1.42 -1.36
C VAL A 74 -16.92 -2.10 -1.75
N GLU A 75 -16.59 -2.01 -3.02
CA GLU A 75 -15.38 -2.60 -3.62
C GLU A 75 -14.67 -1.61 -4.53
N HIS A 76 -13.39 -1.87 -4.77
CA HIS A 76 -12.60 -1.22 -5.81
C HIS A 76 -11.88 -2.27 -6.65
N ASP A 77 -11.61 -1.95 -7.92
CA ASP A 77 -10.66 -2.72 -8.71
C ASP A 77 -9.23 -2.42 -8.24
N PRO A 78 -8.47 -3.41 -7.73
CA PRO A 78 -7.09 -3.19 -7.28
C PRO A 78 -6.18 -2.69 -8.38
N MET A 79 -6.40 -3.12 -9.62
CA MET A 79 -5.56 -2.70 -10.75
C MET A 79 -5.85 -1.26 -11.14
N GLU A 80 -7.10 -0.81 -11.04
CA GLU A 80 -7.45 0.60 -11.28
C GLU A 80 -6.81 1.50 -10.21
N ILE A 81 -6.82 1.10 -8.93
CA ILE A 81 -6.10 1.81 -7.86
C ILE A 81 -4.62 1.95 -8.22
N LEU A 82 -3.95 0.85 -8.59
CA LEU A 82 -2.53 0.85 -8.94
C LEU A 82 -2.25 1.77 -10.13
N PHE A 83 -3.02 1.66 -11.20
CA PHE A 83 -2.85 2.51 -12.38
C PHE A 83 -3.14 3.98 -12.10
N SER A 84 -4.14 4.31 -11.29
CA SER A 84 -4.43 5.69 -10.90
C SER A 84 -3.27 6.32 -10.12
N GLN A 85 -2.60 5.53 -9.26
CA GLN A 85 -1.42 6.00 -8.54
C GLN A 85 -0.23 6.26 -9.48
N PHE A 86 0.01 5.37 -10.46
CA PHE A 86 1.04 5.60 -11.48
C PHE A 86 0.72 6.80 -12.37
N GLN A 87 -0.54 7.00 -12.73
CA GLN A 87 -0.96 8.19 -13.49
C GLN A 87 -0.73 9.48 -12.70
N ALA A 88 -1.10 9.51 -11.42
CA ALA A 88 -0.85 10.67 -10.55
C ALA A 88 0.65 10.93 -10.41
N LEU A 89 1.47 9.88 -10.22
CA LEU A 89 2.92 9.96 -10.14
C LEU A 89 3.55 10.52 -11.43
N THR A 90 3.18 9.99 -12.58
CA THR A 90 3.67 10.45 -13.88
C THR A 90 3.28 11.91 -14.12
N SER A 91 2.04 12.27 -13.80
CA SER A 91 1.51 13.62 -13.98
C SER A 91 2.24 14.65 -13.11
N VAL A 92 2.55 14.32 -11.84
CA VAL A 92 3.23 15.24 -10.94
C VAL A 92 4.66 15.53 -11.39
N PHE A 93 5.39 14.54 -11.90
CA PHE A 93 6.72 14.75 -12.46
C PHE A 93 6.67 15.58 -13.75
N SER A 94 5.75 15.26 -14.66
CA SER A 94 5.59 15.98 -15.93
C SER A 94 5.23 17.45 -15.71
N SER A 95 4.39 17.77 -14.72
CA SER A 95 3.93 19.14 -14.46
C SER A 95 4.93 19.97 -13.65
N SER A 96 5.73 19.32 -12.78
CA SER A 96 6.70 20.03 -11.92
C SER A 96 8.05 20.28 -12.58
N GLY A 97 8.43 19.47 -13.56
CA GLY A 97 9.81 19.43 -14.08
C GLY A 97 10.83 18.88 -13.09
N VAL A 98 10.39 18.41 -11.90
CA VAL A 98 11.24 17.75 -10.92
C VAL A 98 11.63 16.38 -11.47
N LYS A 99 12.90 16.02 -11.34
CA LYS A 99 13.41 14.74 -11.80
C LYS A 99 13.38 13.71 -10.66
N PRO A 100 13.20 12.41 -10.96
CA PRO A 100 13.23 11.35 -9.95
C PRO A 100 14.50 11.38 -9.07
N GLU A 101 15.66 11.68 -9.64
CA GLU A 101 16.94 11.80 -8.94
C GLU A 101 17.01 12.97 -7.94
N ASP A 102 16.10 13.95 -8.02
CA ASP A 102 15.99 15.05 -7.06
C ASP A 102 15.12 14.68 -5.84
N ILE A 103 14.47 13.50 -5.84
CA ILE A 103 13.65 13.02 -4.72
C ILE A 103 14.52 12.39 -3.64
N ALA A 104 14.47 12.95 -2.43
CA ALA A 104 15.22 12.49 -1.26
C ALA A 104 14.53 11.31 -0.56
N ALA A 105 13.20 11.30 -0.55
CA ALA A 105 12.39 10.31 0.14
C ALA A 105 10.98 10.24 -0.45
N ILE A 106 10.35 9.07 -0.28
CA ILE A 106 8.95 8.86 -0.63
C ILE A 106 8.20 8.51 0.66
N GLY A 107 7.12 9.23 0.93
CA GLY A 107 6.14 8.91 1.98
C GLY A 107 4.89 8.33 1.34
N ILE A 108 4.36 7.25 1.91
CA ILE A 108 3.15 6.60 1.41
C ILE A 108 2.09 6.59 2.51
N THR A 109 0.88 6.98 2.16
CA THR A 109 -0.32 6.79 2.96
C THR A 109 -1.42 6.14 2.11
N ASN A 110 -2.38 5.48 2.76
CA ASN A 110 -3.42 4.72 2.07
C ASN A 110 -4.76 4.79 2.79
N GLN A 111 -5.80 4.31 2.13
CA GLN A 111 -7.07 3.98 2.79
C GLN A 111 -6.89 2.72 3.66
N ARG A 112 -6.77 2.92 4.97
CA ARG A 112 -6.55 1.84 5.94
C ARG A 112 -7.70 0.84 5.91
N GLU A 113 -7.44 -0.42 6.26
CA GLU A 113 -8.40 -1.52 6.36
C GLU A 113 -9.09 -1.93 5.04
N THR A 114 -8.81 -1.27 3.91
CA THR A 114 -9.18 -1.80 2.60
C THR A 114 -8.30 -3.01 2.30
N THR A 115 -8.93 -4.15 2.09
CA THR A 115 -8.27 -5.46 2.03
C THR A 115 -8.12 -5.91 0.59
N ILE A 116 -6.89 -6.23 0.19
CA ILE A 116 -6.56 -6.87 -1.09
C ILE A 116 -5.90 -8.22 -0.81
N MET A 117 -6.25 -9.23 -1.59
CA MET A 117 -5.56 -10.52 -1.60
C MET A 117 -5.17 -10.87 -3.04
N TRP A 118 -3.97 -11.41 -3.21
CA TRP A 118 -3.45 -11.75 -4.55
C TRP A 118 -2.61 -13.02 -4.52
N ASP A 119 -2.59 -13.67 -5.66
CA ASP A 119 -1.75 -14.83 -5.93
C ASP A 119 -0.27 -14.40 -5.97
N ARG A 120 0.56 -15.07 -5.18
CA ARG A 120 2.00 -14.76 -5.00
C ARG A 120 2.80 -14.96 -6.30
N GLU A 121 2.44 -15.96 -7.09
CA GLU A 121 3.18 -16.32 -8.30
C GLU A 121 2.86 -15.38 -9.46
N THR A 122 1.57 -15.08 -9.63
CA THR A 122 1.10 -14.27 -10.76
C THR A 122 1.02 -12.78 -10.47
N GLY A 123 0.99 -12.39 -9.19
CA GLY A 123 0.75 -11.01 -8.75
C GLY A 123 -0.68 -10.53 -9.00
N LYS A 124 -1.60 -11.39 -9.44
CA LYS A 124 -2.97 -11.01 -9.77
C LYS A 124 -3.86 -11.02 -8.52
N PRO A 125 -4.69 -9.99 -8.31
CA PRO A 125 -5.71 -10.02 -7.28
C PRO A 125 -6.67 -11.18 -7.51
N VAL A 126 -7.04 -11.88 -6.42
CA VAL A 126 -8.01 -12.99 -6.49
C VAL A 126 -9.45 -12.50 -6.43
N TYR A 127 -9.65 -11.27 -5.97
CA TYR A 127 -10.94 -10.60 -5.85
C TYR A 127 -10.76 -9.08 -5.83
N ASN A 128 -11.84 -8.33 -6.01
CA ASN A 128 -11.83 -6.88 -5.81
C ASN A 128 -11.37 -6.51 -4.39
N ALA A 129 -10.77 -5.34 -4.24
CA ALA A 129 -10.45 -4.79 -2.93
C ALA A 129 -11.73 -4.56 -2.13
N ILE A 130 -11.87 -5.19 -0.96
CA ILE A 130 -13.01 -4.96 -0.07
C ILE A 130 -12.71 -3.71 0.75
N VAL A 131 -13.47 -2.64 0.50
CA VAL A 131 -13.22 -1.32 1.07
C VAL A 131 -13.55 -1.30 2.57
N TRP A 132 -12.87 -0.44 3.33
CA TRP A 132 -13.09 -0.24 4.76
C TRP A 132 -14.54 0.09 5.14
N GLN A 133 -15.28 0.72 4.24
CA GLN A 133 -16.71 1.07 4.41
C GLN A 133 -17.66 -0.11 4.23
N CYS A 134 -17.17 -1.22 3.66
CA CYS A 134 -18.00 -2.37 3.30
C CYS A 134 -18.56 -3.07 4.54
N ARG A 135 -19.87 -3.31 4.54
CA ARG A 135 -20.60 -3.92 5.67
C ARG A 135 -20.90 -5.42 5.49
N ARG A 136 -20.38 -6.07 4.43
CA ARG A 136 -20.65 -7.50 4.13
C ARG A 136 -20.30 -8.46 5.25
N THR A 137 -19.37 -8.09 6.11
CA THR A 137 -18.93 -8.93 7.25
C THR A 137 -19.55 -8.52 8.59
N ALA A 138 -20.55 -7.64 8.59
CA ALA A 138 -21.20 -7.18 9.83
C ALA A 138 -21.83 -8.35 10.60
N GLU A 139 -22.52 -9.27 9.92
CA GLU A 139 -23.11 -10.45 10.54
C GLU A 139 -22.05 -11.37 11.18
N LEU A 140 -20.92 -11.58 10.50
CA LEU A 140 -19.79 -12.31 11.07
C LEU A 140 -19.24 -11.63 12.33
N CYS A 141 -19.20 -10.30 12.35
CA CYS A 141 -18.78 -9.55 13.55
C CYS A 141 -19.72 -9.79 14.72
N GLU A 142 -21.03 -9.79 14.50
CA GLU A 142 -22.01 -10.08 15.54
C GLU A 142 -21.89 -11.52 16.04
N GLN A 143 -21.61 -12.47 15.14
CA GLN A 143 -21.36 -13.85 15.56
C GLN A 143 -20.13 -13.96 16.47
N ILE A 144 -19.01 -13.32 16.12
CA ILE A 144 -17.76 -13.34 16.92
C ILE A 144 -18.02 -12.70 18.30
N LYS A 145 -18.84 -11.64 18.39
CA LYS A 145 -19.24 -11.06 19.68
C LYS A 145 -20.09 -12.04 20.50
N ALA A 146 -21.09 -12.68 19.85
CA ALA A 146 -21.92 -13.68 20.50
C ALA A 146 -21.13 -14.87 21.05
N ASP A 147 -20.03 -15.23 20.39
CA ASP A 147 -19.08 -16.27 20.82
C ASP A 147 -18.20 -15.80 22.00
N GLY A 148 -18.41 -14.59 22.52
CA GLY A 148 -17.73 -14.06 23.71
C GLY A 148 -16.29 -13.57 23.46
N MET A 149 -15.90 -13.35 22.21
CA MET A 149 -14.53 -12.98 21.85
C MET A 149 -14.20 -11.49 22.01
N GLU A 150 -15.15 -10.66 22.40
CA GLU A 150 -14.99 -9.20 22.40
C GLU A 150 -13.89 -8.71 23.35
N GLU A 151 -13.92 -9.18 24.60
CA GLU A 151 -12.88 -8.80 25.57
C GLU A 151 -11.51 -9.31 25.18
N TYR A 152 -11.42 -10.56 24.69
CA TYR A 152 -10.16 -11.16 24.25
C TYR A 152 -9.53 -10.35 23.10
N ILE A 153 -10.32 -10.01 22.07
CA ILE A 153 -9.82 -9.24 20.92
C ILE A 153 -9.41 -7.84 21.37
N LYS A 154 -10.21 -7.18 22.19
CA LYS A 154 -9.90 -5.84 22.71
C LYS A 154 -8.60 -5.85 23.56
N ASP A 155 -8.43 -6.86 24.41
CA ASP A 155 -7.21 -6.99 25.24
C ASP A 155 -5.96 -7.19 24.38
N LYS A 156 -6.04 -8.01 23.33
CA LYS A 156 -4.90 -8.35 22.44
C LYS A 156 -4.56 -7.26 21.42
N THR A 157 -5.54 -6.51 20.96
CA THR A 157 -5.36 -5.59 19.82
C THR A 157 -5.65 -4.13 20.13
N GLY A 158 -6.39 -3.86 21.21
CA GLY A 158 -6.92 -2.53 21.51
C GLY A 158 -8.09 -2.13 20.60
N LEU A 159 -8.54 -3.01 19.70
CA LEU A 159 -9.57 -2.73 18.69
C LEU A 159 -10.92 -3.35 19.08
N VAL A 160 -11.98 -2.79 18.52
CA VAL A 160 -13.33 -3.36 18.58
C VAL A 160 -13.56 -4.35 17.43
N ILE A 161 -14.51 -5.28 17.62
CA ILE A 161 -14.96 -6.16 16.55
C ILE A 161 -15.89 -5.38 15.63
N ASP A 162 -15.44 -5.05 14.43
CA ASP A 162 -16.21 -4.33 13.42
C ASP A 162 -15.82 -4.77 12.00
N ALA A 163 -16.79 -4.69 11.08
CA ALA A 163 -16.59 -4.94 9.65
C ALA A 163 -15.57 -3.98 9.00
N TYR A 164 -15.24 -2.88 9.65
CA TYR A 164 -14.15 -2.00 9.27
C TYR A 164 -12.80 -2.73 9.20
N CYS A 165 -12.51 -3.62 10.14
CA CYS A 165 -11.22 -4.30 10.27
C CYS A 165 -10.99 -5.35 9.17
N SER A 166 -9.72 -5.53 8.76
CA SER A 166 -9.34 -6.41 7.65
C SER A 166 -9.57 -7.90 7.90
N GLY A 167 -9.49 -8.35 9.15
CA GLY A 167 -9.55 -9.78 9.50
C GLY A 167 -10.82 -10.48 9.00
N THR A 168 -11.99 -9.87 9.20
CA THR A 168 -13.27 -10.43 8.76
C THR A 168 -13.42 -10.42 7.24
N LYS A 169 -12.81 -9.43 6.54
CA LYS A 169 -12.79 -9.38 5.06
C LYS A 169 -11.91 -10.46 4.47
N ILE A 170 -10.74 -10.72 5.08
CA ILE A 170 -9.86 -11.84 4.71
C ILE A 170 -10.63 -13.16 4.84
N LYS A 171 -11.28 -13.40 5.99
CA LYS A 171 -12.09 -14.59 6.18
C LYS A 171 -13.18 -14.71 5.12
N TRP A 172 -13.87 -13.62 4.82
CA TRP A 172 -14.91 -13.60 3.79
C TRP A 172 -14.37 -14.03 2.41
N ILE A 173 -13.20 -13.50 2.00
CA ILE A 173 -12.55 -13.88 0.72
C ILE A 173 -12.21 -15.37 0.71
N LEU A 174 -11.62 -15.88 1.80
CA LEU A 174 -11.27 -17.30 1.91
C LEU A 174 -12.47 -18.23 1.82
N ASP A 175 -13.62 -17.78 2.30
CA ASP A 175 -14.85 -18.61 2.35
C ASP A 175 -15.70 -18.49 1.07
N ASN A 176 -15.62 -17.37 0.34
CA ASN A 176 -16.55 -17.07 -0.75
C ASN A 176 -15.89 -16.97 -2.14
N VAL A 177 -14.56 -16.82 -2.21
CA VAL A 177 -13.86 -16.72 -3.49
C VAL A 177 -13.30 -18.09 -3.88
N PRO A 178 -13.75 -18.67 -5.01
CA PRO A 178 -13.27 -19.98 -5.46
C PRO A 178 -11.74 -20.03 -5.58
N GLY A 179 -11.13 -21.04 -4.97
CA GLY A 179 -9.69 -21.26 -5.02
C GLY A 179 -8.86 -20.45 -4.01
N ALA A 180 -9.41 -19.38 -3.39
CA ALA A 180 -8.65 -18.55 -2.46
C ALA A 180 -8.11 -19.34 -1.26
N ARG A 181 -8.93 -20.24 -0.67
CA ARG A 181 -8.50 -21.07 0.45
C ARG A 181 -7.40 -22.06 0.04
N ALA A 182 -7.51 -22.68 -1.12
CA ALA A 182 -6.48 -23.59 -1.63
C ALA A 182 -5.14 -22.89 -1.86
N LEU A 183 -5.16 -21.68 -2.39
CA LEU A 183 -3.96 -20.83 -2.52
C LEU A 183 -3.36 -20.49 -1.15
N ALA A 184 -4.19 -20.19 -0.16
CA ALA A 184 -3.73 -19.91 1.20
C ALA A 184 -3.08 -21.13 1.85
N GLU A 185 -3.67 -22.30 1.73
CA GLU A 185 -3.15 -23.58 2.24
C GLU A 185 -1.84 -24.00 1.55
N ALA A 186 -1.65 -23.60 0.28
CA ALA A 186 -0.42 -23.79 -0.48
C ALA A 186 0.65 -22.70 -0.22
N ASP A 187 0.44 -21.76 0.69
CA ASP A 187 1.30 -20.57 0.96
C ASP A 187 1.50 -19.70 -0.29
N GLN A 188 0.51 -19.68 -1.19
CA GLN A 188 0.53 -18.90 -2.43
C GLN A 188 -0.40 -17.70 -2.42
N LEU A 189 -1.15 -17.46 -1.35
CA LEU A 189 -2.02 -16.30 -1.21
C LEU A 189 -1.39 -15.25 -0.30
N LEU A 190 -1.24 -14.04 -0.83
CA LEU A 190 -0.78 -12.89 -0.07
C LEU A 190 -1.96 -11.98 0.26
N SER A 191 -1.92 -11.36 1.43
CA SER A 191 -2.93 -10.38 1.85
C SER A 191 -2.29 -9.16 2.47
N VAL A 192 -2.80 -7.99 2.16
CA VAL A 192 -2.41 -6.75 2.83
C VAL A 192 -3.57 -5.78 2.96
N CYS A 193 -3.43 -4.88 3.92
CA CYS A 193 -4.02 -3.57 3.84
C CYS A 193 -3.31 -2.78 2.73
N LEU A 194 -4.04 -2.03 1.95
CA LEU A 194 -3.63 -1.42 0.67
C LEU A 194 -2.24 -0.77 0.61
N SER A 195 -1.67 -0.31 1.75
CA SER A 195 -0.37 0.38 1.80
C SER A 195 0.83 -0.42 1.29
N PHE A 196 0.70 -1.73 1.17
CA PHE A 196 1.77 -2.61 0.68
C PHE A 196 1.51 -3.15 -0.73
N TRP A 197 0.37 -2.79 -1.32
CA TRP A 197 0.06 -3.14 -2.71
C TRP A 197 0.76 -2.21 -3.72
N LEU A 198 1.02 -0.96 -3.31
CA LEU A 198 1.72 0.06 -4.08
C LEU A 198 3.24 -0.10 -3.94
#